data_c8dc6d088f9509d0050e058c4cc18f48
#
_entry.id   c8dc6d088f9509d0050e058c4cc18f48
#
_cell.length_a   1.000
_cell.length_b   1.000
_cell.length_c   1.000
_cell.angle_alpha   90.00
_cell.angle_beta   90.00
_cell.angle_gamma   90.00
#
_symmetry.space_group_name_H-M   'P 1'
#
loop_
_entity.id
_entity.type
_entity.pdbx_description
1 polymer ?
#
loop_
_entity_poly.entity_id
_entity_poly.type
_entity_poly.pdbx_seq_one_letter_code
_entity_poly.pdbx_strand_id
1 'polypeptide(L)'
;MMLRVFTAGLVLLLVTTGGVGFCHADCATLHALAQRHAHDLARRDSLDHAGFARVRGPAGAVAENVAVGCDTEACARRMWMQSPAHRANMMLGGCQAVASAVSASGRRYWVMEIGGDSRANIRQAGIARAARRGGGHGGTVGRDFSIDGDNAP
;
A
#
# COMPACT_ATOMS: atom_id res chain seq x y z
N MET A 1 4.53 47.36 56.28
CA MET A 1 5.08 45.99 56.25
C MET A 1 4.09 45.15 55.45
N MET A 2 4.36 45.02 54.10
CA MET A 2 3.43 44.34 53.19
C MET A 2 3.96 42.90 52.93
N LEU A 3 3.14 41.93 53.31
CA LEU A 3 3.40 40.50 53.13
C LEU A 3 2.99 40.11 51.73
N ARG A 4 3.99 39.73 50.88
CA ARG A 4 3.73 39.16 49.55
C ARG A 4 3.56 37.65 49.65
N VAL A 5 2.35 37.18 49.37
CA VAL A 5 2.04 35.75 49.25
C VAL A 5 2.42 35.30 47.84
N PHE A 6 3.41 34.41 47.69
CA PHE A 6 3.77 33.74 46.43
C PHE A 6 2.88 32.49 46.36
N THR A 7 1.93 32.49 45.44
CA THR A 7 1.21 31.29 45.05
C THR A 7 2.04 30.48 44.05
N ALA A 8 2.58 29.35 44.47
CA ALA A 8 3.24 28.39 43.59
C ALA A 8 2.16 27.66 42.78
N GLY A 9 2.09 27.98 41.49
CA GLY A 9 1.26 27.27 40.52
C GLY A 9 1.90 25.93 40.16
N LEU A 10 1.22 24.84 40.56
CA LEU A 10 1.57 23.48 40.16
C LEU A 10 1.19 23.28 38.67
N VAL A 11 2.17 23.28 37.77
CA VAL A 11 1.99 22.91 36.37
C VAL A 11 1.92 21.40 36.27
N LEU A 12 0.72 20.86 36.11
CA LEU A 12 0.50 19.43 35.86
C LEU A 12 0.83 19.14 34.38
N LEU A 13 2.01 18.56 34.13
CA LEU A 13 2.40 18.10 32.80
C LEU A 13 1.61 16.81 32.46
N LEU A 14 0.53 16.94 31.70
CA LEU A 14 -0.17 15.80 31.12
C LEU A 14 0.69 15.19 30.00
N VAL A 15 1.47 14.16 30.33
CA VAL A 15 2.13 13.30 29.36
C VAL A 15 1.06 12.44 28.70
N THR A 16 0.55 12.88 27.54
CA THR A 16 -0.27 12.02 26.69
C THR A 16 0.65 10.97 26.08
N THR A 17 0.60 9.74 26.58
CA THR A 17 1.19 8.59 25.91
C THR A 17 0.41 8.36 24.63
N GLY A 18 0.87 9.00 23.55
CA GLY A 18 0.38 8.74 22.20
C GLY A 18 0.71 7.29 21.85
N GLY A 19 -0.27 6.40 21.98
CA GLY A 19 -0.17 5.06 21.42
C GLY A 19 0.15 5.20 19.94
N VAL A 20 1.25 4.61 19.48
CA VAL A 20 1.55 4.40 18.06
C VAL A 20 0.50 3.44 17.52
N GLY A 21 -0.70 3.97 17.24
CA GLY A 21 -1.71 3.27 16.47
C GLY A 21 -1.11 3.02 15.09
N PHE A 22 -0.98 1.77 14.70
CA PHE A 22 -0.73 1.42 13.31
C PHE A 22 -1.93 1.95 12.52
N CYS A 23 -1.78 3.11 11.90
CA CYS A 23 -2.79 3.66 11.01
C CYS A 23 -2.88 2.73 9.80
N HIS A 24 -3.92 1.90 9.76
CA HIS A 24 -4.35 1.32 8.49
C HIS A 24 -4.71 2.49 7.58
N ALA A 25 -4.11 2.53 6.39
CA ALA A 25 -4.54 3.49 5.39
C ALA A 25 -6.03 3.24 5.12
N ASP A 26 -6.83 4.28 5.24
CA ASP A 26 -8.22 4.22 4.78
C ASP A 26 -8.28 4.11 3.24
N CYS A 27 -9.44 3.72 2.72
CA CYS A 27 -9.62 3.59 1.26
C CYS A 27 -9.35 4.90 0.50
N ALA A 28 -9.59 6.05 1.09
CA ALA A 28 -9.33 7.34 0.45
C ALA A 28 -7.82 7.59 0.31
N THR A 29 -7.04 7.27 1.32
CA THR A 29 -5.57 7.33 1.28
C THR A 29 -5.02 6.38 0.22
N LEU A 30 -5.49 5.13 0.17
CA LEU A 30 -5.06 4.16 -0.83
C LEU A 30 -5.43 4.61 -2.25
N HIS A 31 -6.62 5.19 -2.45
CA HIS A 31 -7.02 5.72 -3.74
C HIS A 31 -6.11 6.88 -4.18
N ALA A 32 -5.75 7.78 -3.27
CA ALA A 32 -4.82 8.86 -3.57
C ALA A 32 -3.40 8.34 -3.91
N LEU A 33 -2.96 7.24 -3.27
CA LEU A 33 -1.70 6.57 -3.60
C LEU A 33 -1.77 5.94 -5.00
N ALA A 34 -2.82 5.18 -5.31
CA ALA A 34 -3.06 4.57 -6.61
C ALA A 34 -3.08 5.62 -7.72
N GLN A 35 -3.77 6.74 -7.50
CA GLN A 35 -3.88 7.82 -8.47
C GLN A 35 -2.51 8.47 -8.75
N ARG A 36 -1.74 8.79 -7.72
CA ARG A 36 -0.38 9.35 -7.90
C ARG A 36 0.53 8.41 -8.67
N HIS A 37 0.49 7.11 -8.35
CA HIS A 37 1.32 6.13 -9.05
C HIS A 37 0.85 5.92 -10.50
N ALA A 38 -0.45 5.84 -10.77
CA ALA A 38 -0.96 5.76 -12.14
C ALA A 38 -0.52 6.95 -13.00
N HIS A 39 -0.56 8.18 -12.45
CA HIS A 39 -0.03 9.36 -13.13
C HIS A 39 1.49 9.29 -13.34
N ASP A 40 2.26 8.76 -12.39
CA ASP A 40 3.70 8.60 -12.54
C ASP A 40 4.05 7.59 -13.64
N LEU A 41 3.37 6.43 -13.68
CA LEU A 41 3.51 5.43 -14.73
C LEU A 41 3.17 6.03 -16.11
N ALA A 42 2.03 6.73 -16.22
CA ALA A 42 1.60 7.37 -17.45
C ALA A 42 2.58 8.47 -17.92
N ARG A 43 3.10 9.29 -17.01
CA ARG A 43 4.08 10.34 -17.32
C ARG A 43 5.39 9.77 -17.85
N ARG A 44 5.86 8.65 -17.30
CA ARG A 44 7.09 7.95 -17.73
C ARG A 44 6.86 6.98 -18.88
N ASP A 45 5.59 6.71 -19.19
CA ASP A 45 5.15 5.68 -20.14
C ASP A 45 5.77 4.30 -19.86
N SER A 46 5.88 3.94 -18.58
CA SER A 46 6.57 2.76 -18.05
C SER A 46 5.72 2.04 -17.01
N LEU A 47 5.67 0.70 -17.06
CA LEU A 47 4.94 -0.13 -16.12
C LEU A 47 5.92 -0.73 -15.10
N ASP A 48 5.79 -0.36 -13.83
CA ASP A 48 6.63 -0.86 -12.75
C ASP A 48 5.99 -0.64 -11.36
N HIS A 49 6.63 -1.15 -10.31
CA HIS A 49 6.26 -0.96 -8.91
C HIS A 49 7.16 0.05 -8.19
N ALA A 50 7.83 0.95 -8.91
CA ALA A 50 8.78 1.90 -8.32
C ALA A 50 8.15 2.69 -7.17
N GLY A 51 8.86 2.79 -6.06
CA GLY A 51 8.42 3.50 -4.87
C GLY A 51 7.44 2.73 -3.96
N PHE A 52 7.02 1.50 -4.28
CA PHE A 52 6.13 0.73 -3.41
C PHE A 52 6.71 0.59 -1.99
N ALA A 53 7.89 0.01 -1.86
CA ALA A 53 8.51 -0.27 -0.56
C ALA A 53 8.85 1.00 0.25
N ARG A 54 9.08 2.14 -0.42
CA ARG A 54 9.51 3.39 0.24
C ARG A 54 8.36 4.34 0.54
N VAL A 55 7.28 4.28 -0.21
CA VAL A 55 6.19 5.27 -0.15
C VAL A 55 4.86 4.60 0.15
N ARG A 56 4.40 3.69 -0.73
CA ARG A 56 3.04 3.15 -0.66
C ARG A 56 2.88 2.10 0.43
N GLY A 57 3.86 1.20 0.59
CA GLY A 57 3.88 0.23 1.67
C GLY A 57 3.86 0.88 3.07
N PRO A 58 4.80 1.80 3.39
CA PRO A 58 4.76 2.53 4.66
C PRO A 58 3.49 3.36 4.88
N ALA A 59 2.84 3.82 3.80
CA ALA A 59 1.57 4.54 3.87
C ALA A 59 0.34 3.62 4.00
N GLY A 60 0.52 2.29 4.13
CA GLY A 60 -0.50 1.31 4.48
C GLY A 60 -0.97 0.40 3.35
N ALA A 61 -0.40 0.49 2.14
CA ALA A 61 -0.62 -0.51 1.11
C ALA A 61 0.13 -1.81 1.46
N VAL A 62 -0.55 -2.94 1.43
CA VAL A 62 0.04 -4.26 1.70
C VAL A 62 0.40 -5.01 0.41
N ALA A 63 -0.22 -4.63 -0.71
CA ALA A 63 0.07 -5.16 -2.03
C ALA A 63 -0.36 -4.14 -3.11
N GLU A 64 0.20 -4.28 -4.29
CA GLU A 64 -0.09 -3.46 -5.45
C GLU A 64 -0.23 -4.34 -6.69
N ASN A 65 -1.21 -4.03 -7.55
CA ASN A 65 -1.31 -4.55 -8.89
C ASN A 65 -1.24 -3.40 -9.88
N VAL A 66 -0.47 -3.55 -10.95
CA VAL A 66 -0.39 -2.59 -12.05
C VAL A 66 -0.74 -3.27 -13.36
N ALA A 67 -1.32 -2.52 -14.31
CA ALA A 67 -1.62 -3.00 -15.65
C ALA A 67 -1.58 -1.86 -16.67
N VAL A 68 -1.39 -2.18 -17.95
CA VAL A 68 -1.43 -1.23 -19.06
C VAL A 68 -2.21 -1.84 -20.24
N GLY A 69 -2.84 -1.00 -21.04
CA GLY A 69 -3.50 -1.41 -22.28
C GLY A 69 -4.99 -1.75 -22.16
N CYS A 70 -5.57 -1.68 -20.96
CA CYS A 70 -7.01 -1.81 -20.75
C CYS A 70 -7.72 -0.45 -20.81
N ASP A 71 -8.82 -0.35 -21.50
CA ASP A 71 -9.63 0.89 -21.56
C ASP A 71 -10.54 1.07 -20.34
N THR A 72 -10.87 -0.04 -19.64
CA THR A 72 -11.79 -0.02 -18.50
C THR A 72 -11.19 -0.74 -17.28
N GLU A 73 -11.65 -0.34 -16.09
CA GLU A 73 -11.30 -1.01 -14.84
C GLU A 73 -11.67 -2.49 -14.87
N ALA A 74 -12.82 -2.84 -15.44
CA ALA A 74 -13.27 -4.22 -15.54
C ALA A 74 -12.29 -5.08 -16.38
N CYS A 75 -11.69 -4.52 -17.43
CA CYS A 75 -10.65 -5.17 -18.20
C CYS A 75 -9.39 -5.37 -17.33
N ALA A 76 -8.89 -4.34 -16.65
CA ALA A 76 -7.71 -4.44 -15.79
C ALA A 76 -7.92 -5.49 -14.68
N ARG A 77 -9.10 -5.49 -14.02
CA ARG A 77 -9.44 -6.50 -13.01
C ARG A 77 -9.44 -7.92 -13.57
N ARG A 78 -9.94 -8.14 -14.80
CA ARG A 78 -9.88 -9.47 -15.44
C ARG A 78 -8.43 -9.89 -15.70
N MET A 79 -7.57 -8.99 -16.20
CA MET A 79 -6.13 -9.28 -16.38
C MET A 79 -5.49 -9.71 -15.08
N TRP A 80 -5.70 -8.97 -13.99
CA TRP A 80 -5.17 -9.31 -12.67
C TRP A 80 -5.71 -10.66 -12.15
N MET A 81 -6.97 -10.96 -12.38
CA MET A 81 -7.56 -12.25 -11.98
C MET A 81 -6.99 -13.45 -12.75
N GLN A 82 -6.50 -13.26 -13.97
CA GLN A 82 -5.85 -14.30 -14.77
C GLN A 82 -4.42 -14.58 -14.34
N SER A 83 -3.75 -13.62 -13.71
CA SER A 83 -2.39 -13.79 -13.17
C SER A 83 -2.44 -14.36 -11.74
N PRO A 84 -1.79 -15.49 -11.45
CA PRO A 84 -1.80 -16.06 -10.10
C PRO A 84 -1.30 -15.12 -9.02
N ALA A 85 -0.24 -14.35 -9.28
CA ALA A 85 0.33 -13.40 -8.33
C ALA A 85 -0.62 -12.23 -8.06
N HIS A 86 -1.15 -11.60 -9.12
CA HIS A 86 -2.09 -10.48 -8.97
C HIS A 86 -3.40 -10.93 -8.32
N ARG A 87 -3.91 -12.12 -8.68
CA ARG A 87 -5.09 -12.71 -8.05
C ARG A 87 -4.86 -12.93 -6.55
N ALA A 88 -3.69 -13.43 -6.15
CA ALA A 88 -3.34 -13.61 -4.74
C ALA A 88 -3.39 -12.27 -3.97
N ASN A 89 -2.91 -11.18 -4.57
CA ASN A 89 -3.03 -9.85 -3.99
C ASN A 89 -4.50 -9.44 -3.80
N MET A 90 -5.35 -9.66 -4.82
CA MET A 90 -6.78 -9.33 -4.73
C MET A 90 -7.53 -10.15 -3.67
N MET A 91 -7.02 -11.34 -3.30
CA MET A 91 -7.60 -12.19 -2.25
C MET A 91 -7.16 -11.82 -0.84
N LEU A 92 -6.29 -10.83 -0.65
CA LEU A 92 -5.86 -10.39 0.68
C LEU A 92 -6.99 -9.77 1.52
N GLY A 93 -8.10 -9.42 0.89
CA GLY A 93 -9.19 -8.71 1.53
C GLY A 93 -8.86 -7.24 1.83
N GLY A 94 -9.77 -6.57 2.53
CA GLY A 94 -9.63 -5.15 2.85
C GLY A 94 -10.00 -4.22 1.69
N CYS A 95 -9.48 -3.01 1.71
CA CYS A 95 -9.75 -2.02 0.67
C CYS A 95 -8.93 -2.30 -0.59
N GLN A 96 -9.58 -2.24 -1.74
CA GLN A 96 -8.96 -2.30 -3.08
C GLN A 96 -9.23 -1.00 -3.82
N ALA A 97 -8.33 -0.07 -3.72
CA ALA A 97 -8.45 1.25 -4.34
C ALA A 97 -7.82 1.25 -5.73
N VAL A 98 -8.61 1.54 -6.77
CA VAL A 98 -8.18 1.50 -8.16
C VAL A 98 -8.18 2.91 -8.74
N ALA A 99 -7.14 3.23 -9.51
CA ALA A 99 -7.05 4.47 -10.27
C ALA A 99 -6.38 4.22 -11.63
N SER A 100 -6.54 5.16 -12.56
CA SER A 100 -5.86 5.10 -13.84
C SER A 100 -5.45 6.47 -14.34
N ALA A 101 -4.46 6.48 -15.25
CA ALA A 101 -4.05 7.66 -16.01
C ALA A 101 -3.66 7.24 -17.43
N VAL A 102 -3.75 8.18 -18.38
CA VAL A 102 -3.39 7.96 -19.78
C VAL A 102 -2.08 8.69 -20.07
N SER A 103 -1.13 8.00 -20.69
CA SER A 103 0.15 8.57 -21.13
C SER A 103 0.00 9.45 -22.38
N ALA A 104 1.03 10.20 -22.69
CA ALA A 104 1.08 10.98 -23.92
C ALA A 104 1.02 10.11 -25.20
N SER A 105 1.42 8.85 -25.12
CA SER A 105 1.29 7.86 -26.21
C SER A 105 -0.12 7.27 -26.35
N GLY A 106 -1.06 7.64 -25.46
CA GLY A 106 -2.43 7.14 -25.46
C GLY A 106 -2.62 5.85 -24.67
N ARG A 107 -1.60 5.30 -24.04
CA ARG A 107 -1.71 4.07 -23.24
C ARG A 107 -2.32 4.38 -21.87
N ARG A 108 -3.27 3.58 -21.42
CA ARG A 108 -3.87 3.70 -20.09
C ARG A 108 -3.19 2.78 -19.09
N TYR A 109 -2.68 3.37 -18.01
CA TYR A 109 -2.06 2.69 -16.87
C TYR A 109 -3.07 2.58 -15.73
N TRP A 110 -3.16 1.40 -15.16
CA TRP A 110 -4.03 1.08 -14.03
C TRP A 110 -3.18 0.69 -12.83
N VAL A 111 -3.57 1.17 -11.67
CA VAL A 111 -2.98 0.82 -10.38
C VAL A 111 -4.09 0.43 -9.43
N MET A 112 -3.91 -0.67 -8.72
CA MET A 112 -4.73 -1.08 -7.58
C MET A 112 -3.82 -1.13 -6.35
N GLU A 113 -4.06 -0.25 -5.38
CA GLU A 113 -3.48 -0.36 -4.05
C GLU A 113 -4.40 -1.17 -3.15
N ILE A 114 -3.84 -2.12 -2.45
CA ILE A 114 -4.58 -3.03 -1.57
C ILE A 114 -4.16 -2.75 -0.14
N GLY A 115 -5.13 -2.32 0.70
CA GLY A 115 -4.95 -2.21 2.13
C GLY A 115 -5.45 -3.47 2.80
N GLY A 116 -4.59 -4.09 3.63
CA GLY A 116 -4.96 -5.32 4.30
C GLY A 116 -6.06 -5.13 5.34
N ASP A 117 -6.95 -6.10 5.48
CA ASP A 117 -7.76 -6.22 6.67
C ASP A 117 -6.85 -6.49 7.87
N SER A 118 -7.05 -5.76 8.96
CA SER A 118 -6.28 -5.89 10.21
C SER A 118 -6.22 -7.35 10.69
N ARG A 119 -7.28 -8.11 10.48
CA ARG A 119 -7.38 -9.51 10.88
C ARG A 119 -6.58 -10.45 9.98
N ALA A 120 -6.56 -10.19 8.66
CA ALA A 120 -5.77 -10.95 7.69
C ALA A 120 -4.27 -10.68 7.89
N ASN A 121 -3.88 -9.43 8.14
CA ASN A 121 -2.50 -9.05 8.41
C ASN A 121 -1.94 -9.68 9.70
N ILE A 122 -2.75 -9.78 10.75
CA ILE A 122 -2.35 -10.46 12.00
C ILE A 122 -2.10 -11.96 11.75
N ARG A 123 -2.96 -12.61 10.93
CA ARG A 123 -2.77 -14.03 10.58
C ARG A 123 -1.53 -14.24 9.72
N GLN A 124 -1.29 -13.39 8.70
CA GLN A 124 -0.10 -13.50 7.86
C GLN A 124 1.20 -13.18 8.62
N ALA A 125 1.19 -12.17 9.50
CA ALA A 125 2.31 -11.88 10.38
C ALA A 125 2.59 -13.05 11.36
N GLY A 126 1.55 -13.72 11.84
CA GLY A 126 1.64 -14.94 12.65
C GLY A 126 2.29 -16.09 11.89
N ILE A 127 1.86 -16.35 10.65
CA ILE A 127 2.41 -17.39 9.78
C ILE A 127 3.87 -17.09 9.40
N ALA A 128 4.19 -15.83 9.05
CA ALA A 128 5.55 -15.42 8.72
C ALA A 128 6.50 -15.52 9.94
N ARG A 129 6.01 -15.21 11.14
CA ARG A 129 6.79 -15.41 12.39
C ARG A 129 6.99 -16.88 12.71
N ALA A 130 5.98 -17.73 12.49
CA ALA A 130 6.11 -19.18 12.70
C ALA A 130 7.09 -19.80 11.69
N ALA A 131 7.05 -19.40 10.43
CA ALA A 131 8.00 -19.84 9.39
C ALA A 131 9.45 -19.41 9.68
N ARG A 132 9.65 -18.21 10.26
CA ARG A 132 10.99 -17.71 10.65
C ARG A 132 11.54 -18.43 11.89
N ARG A 133 10.69 -18.98 12.76
CA ARG A 133 11.11 -19.78 13.92
C ARG A 133 11.45 -21.22 13.56
N GLY A 134 10.94 -21.73 12.42
CA GLY A 134 11.17 -23.10 11.94
C GLY A 134 12.25 -23.27 10.88
N GLY A 135 12.85 -22.21 10.34
CA GLY A 135 13.85 -22.26 9.27
C GLY A 135 14.85 -21.15 9.38
N GLY A 136 16.02 -21.45 9.92
CA GLY A 136 17.18 -20.56 9.76
C GLY A 136 17.63 -20.59 8.30
N HIS A 137 17.36 -19.52 7.53
CA HIS A 137 18.19 -18.91 6.50
C HIS A 137 17.40 -17.76 5.87
N GLY A 138 18.05 -16.60 5.83
CA GLY A 138 17.42 -15.34 5.43
C GLY A 138 17.10 -15.28 3.92
N GLY A 139 16.08 -14.55 3.65
CA GLY A 139 15.69 -14.10 2.33
C GLY A 139 14.56 -13.11 2.51
N THR A 140 14.86 -11.82 2.43
CA THR A 140 13.88 -10.76 2.29
C THR A 140 13.20 -10.95 0.94
N VAL A 141 12.00 -11.51 0.94
CA VAL A 141 11.17 -11.58 -0.26
C VAL A 141 10.45 -10.24 -0.40
N GLY A 142 11.12 -9.28 -0.98
CA GLY A 142 10.46 -8.22 -1.71
C GLY A 142 9.82 -8.87 -2.93
N ARG A 143 8.50 -8.89 -3.00
CA ARG A 143 7.82 -9.43 -4.19
C ARG A 143 7.77 -8.34 -5.25
N ASP A 144 8.90 -8.12 -5.89
CA ASP A 144 8.95 -7.46 -7.19
C ASP A 144 8.56 -8.50 -8.24
N PHE A 145 7.33 -8.45 -8.67
CA PHE A 145 6.86 -9.23 -9.83
C PHE A 145 6.51 -8.24 -10.95
N SER A 146 7.52 -7.89 -11.73
CA SER A 146 7.31 -7.32 -13.07
C SER A 146 6.88 -8.46 -13.98
N ILE A 147 5.69 -8.37 -14.55
CA ILE A 147 5.32 -9.14 -15.71
C ILE A 147 5.33 -8.16 -16.87
N ASP A 148 6.43 -8.15 -17.62
CA ASP A 148 6.49 -7.54 -18.92
C ASP A 148 5.47 -8.26 -19.81
N GLY A 149 4.46 -7.50 -20.25
CA GLY A 149 3.38 -8.03 -21.06
C GLY A 149 3.82 -8.23 -22.51
N ASP A 150 4.55 -9.31 -22.79
CA ASP A 150 4.67 -9.85 -24.14
C ASP A 150 3.53 -10.86 -24.34
N ASN A 151 2.34 -10.36 -24.63
CA ASN A 151 1.31 -11.04 -25.41
C ASN A 151 0.18 -10.04 -25.72
N ALA A 152 0.37 -9.32 -26.81
CA ALA A 152 -0.73 -8.81 -27.61
C ALA A 152 -0.85 -9.65 -28.89
N PRO A 153 -2.06 -10.08 -29.28
CA PRO A 153 -2.29 -10.62 -30.60
C PRO A 153 -2.20 -9.55 -31.66
#